data_e81e5646330d7845c1fd1dea5f57d371
#
_entry.id   e81e5646330d7845c1fd1dea5f57d371
#
_cell.length_a   1.000
_cell.length_b   1.000
_cell.length_c   1.000
_cell.angle_alpha   90.00
_cell.angle_beta   90.00
_cell.angle_gamma   90.00
#
_symmetry.space_group_name_H-M   'P 1'
#
loop_
_entity.id
_entity.type
_entity.pdbx_description
1 polymer ?
#
loop_
_entity_poly.entity_id
_entity_poly.type
_entity_poly.pdbx_seq_one_letter_code
_entity_poly.pdbx_strand_id
1 'polypeptide(L)'
;MKFLVVFALLLATTYASPVLYQRDLVVPVLDDSLEGRITNGETASAGQFPYQVGLSLKLSTFSSAWCGGSLIGNQWVLTAAHCTDGVKSVTVYLGATVRTSAEATYTVSSSDIIIHADWDSSTLKNDISLIKIPSVTYSSKIQAVELPAVASSYSTYAGESAIASGWGKISDSATSVTSNLQYATLSIITNTVCARTYGTSIVTSSNICVSTTGGVSTCNGDSGGPLVLASSGVQIGLTSFGASAGCAKGYPAAFTRLTSYLDWIQTNTGISY
;
A
#
# COMPACT_ATOMS: atom_id res chain seq x y z
N MET A 1 7.72 -54.37 -71.32
CA MET A 1 8.32 -53.27 -70.49
C MET A 1 7.28 -52.80 -69.53
N LYS A 2 7.43 -53.13 -68.27
CA LYS A 2 6.54 -52.68 -67.18
C LYS A 2 7.25 -51.55 -66.41
N PHE A 3 6.71 -50.34 -66.42
CA PHE A 3 7.17 -49.25 -65.63
C PHE A 3 6.53 -49.31 -64.24
N LEU A 4 7.34 -49.47 -63.23
CA LEU A 4 6.96 -49.36 -61.80
C LEU A 4 7.04 -47.90 -61.40
N VAL A 5 5.89 -47.34 -61.05
CA VAL A 5 5.85 -45.98 -60.45
C VAL A 5 5.86 -46.14 -58.94
N VAL A 6 6.93 -45.73 -58.31
CA VAL A 6 7.07 -45.68 -56.85
C VAL A 6 6.53 -44.33 -56.33
N PHE A 7 5.42 -44.36 -55.60
CA PHE A 7 4.91 -43.19 -54.87
C PHE A 7 5.64 -43.10 -53.55
N ALA A 8 6.48 -42.09 -53.38
CA ALA A 8 7.08 -41.73 -52.11
C ALA A 8 6.08 -40.86 -51.30
N LEU A 9 5.50 -41.42 -50.23
CA LEU A 9 4.72 -40.66 -49.26
C LEU A 9 5.69 -39.87 -48.39
N LEU A 10 5.71 -38.55 -48.56
CA LEU A 10 6.35 -37.61 -47.61
C LEU A 10 5.40 -37.39 -46.42
N LEU A 11 5.71 -38.03 -45.29
CA LEU A 11 5.09 -37.74 -44.01
C LEU A 11 5.68 -36.42 -43.46
N ALA A 12 4.97 -35.33 -43.62
CA ALA A 12 5.28 -34.06 -42.99
C ALA A 12 4.87 -34.17 -41.51
N THR A 13 5.84 -34.41 -40.62
CA THR A 13 5.65 -34.26 -39.16
C THR A 13 5.67 -32.77 -38.80
N THR A 14 4.51 -32.20 -38.57
CA THR A 14 4.38 -30.87 -38.01
C THR A 14 4.74 -30.94 -36.53
N TYR A 15 5.93 -30.52 -36.19
CA TYR A 15 6.29 -30.22 -34.78
C TYR A 15 5.53 -28.95 -34.36
N ALA A 16 4.49 -29.11 -33.57
CA ALA A 16 3.87 -28.02 -32.87
C ALA A 16 4.88 -27.59 -31.76
N SER A 17 5.57 -26.50 -31.98
CA SER A 17 6.36 -25.86 -30.90
C SER A 17 5.40 -25.42 -29.79
N PRO A 18 5.64 -25.74 -28.51
CA PRO A 18 4.86 -25.21 -27.45
C PRO A 18 5.03 -23.69 -27.45
N VAL A 19 3.95 -22.95 -27.66
CA VAL A 19 3.91 -21.49 -27.43
C VAL A 19 4.08 -21.33 -25.93
N LEU A 20 5.30 -21.00 -25.52
CA LEU A 20 5.57 -20.53 -24.16
C LEU A 20 4.81 -19.21 -23.99
N TYR A 21 3.67 -19.28 -23.33
CA TYR A 21 2.93 -18.09 -22.89
C TYR A 21 3.82 -17.37 -21.86
N GLN A 22 4.64 -16.46 -22.35
CA GLN A 22 5.42 -15.57 -21.49
C GLN A 22 4.40 -14.68 -20.78
N ARG A 23 4.08 -15.02 -19.52
CA ARG A 23 3.30 -14.14 -18.69
C ARG A 23 4.19 -12.92 -18.43
N ASP A 24 3.85 -11.80 -19.01
CA ASP A 24 4.41 -10.52 -18.63
C ASP A 24 4.09 -10.28 -17.17
N LEU A 25 5.08 -10.49 -16.29
CA LEU A 25 4.96 -10.15 -14.89
C LEU A 25 4.81 -8.62 -14.81
N VAL A 26 3.71 -8.15 -14.25
CA VAL A 26 3.51 -6.74 -14.01
C VAL A 26 4.56 -6.29 -12.98
N VAL A 27 5.48 -5.44 -13.40
CA VAL A 27 6.51 -4.90 -12.51
C VAL A 27 5.83 -3.98 -11.51
N PRO A 28 5.98 -4.22 -10.19
CA PRO A 28 5.52 -3.26 -9.20
C PRO A 28 6.37 -2.00 -9.31
N VAL A 29 5.76 -0.86 -9.34
CA VAL A 29 6.42 0.43 -9.37
C VAL A 29 6.06 1.20 -8.12
N LEU A 30 7.08 1.67 -7.41
CA LEU A 30 6.96 2.86 -6.59
C LEU A 30 6.88 4.03 -7.57
N ASP A 31 5.78 4.73 -7.58
CA ASP A 31 5.63 5.90 -8.43
C ASP A 31 6.52 7.02 -7.88
N ASP A 32 7.62 7.31 -8.57
CA ASP A 32 8.51 8.45 -8.28
C ASP A 32 7.80 9.80 -8.45
N SER A 33 6.67 9.82 -9.15
CA SER A 33 5.77 10.99 -9.22
C SER A 33 4.75 10.95 -8.08
N LEU A 34 5.17 11.04 -6.85
CA LEU A 34 4.41 11.06 -5.58
C LEU A 34 3.06 11.83 -5.63
N GLU A 35 2.20 11.46 -6.56
CA GLU A 35 0.83 11.94 -6.70
C GLU A 35 -0.15 10.76 -6.63
N GLY A 36 -1.06 10.80 -5.74
CA GLY A 36 -1.87 9.67 -5.54
C GLY A 36 -3.32 9.75 -5.12
N ARG A 37 -4.12 8.60 -4.91
CA ARG A 37 -5.57 8.55 -4.57
C ARG A 37 -6.17 7.15 -4.41
N ILE A 38 -7.34 7.01 -3.66
CA ILE A 38 -8.24 5.86 -3.77
C ILE A 38 -9.18 6.04 -4.97
N THR A 39 -9.15 5.12 -5.94
CA THR A 39 -10.01 5.17 -7.13
C THR A 39 -11.41 4.61 -6.84
N ASN A 40 -12.45 5.27 -7.36
CA ASN A 40 -13.85 4.85 -7.21
C ASN A 40 -14.30 4.60 -5.76
N GLY A 41 -13.66 5.27 -4.78
CA GLY A 41 -14.04 5.21 -3.37
C GLY A 41 -15.16 6.18 -3.01
N GLU A 42 -15.44 6.27 -1.72
CA GLU A 42 -16.42 7.16 -1.12
C GLU A 42 -15.74 8.29 -0.35
N THR A 43 -16.39 9.45 -0.26
CA THR A 43 -15.89 10.57 0.55
C THR A 43 -16.17 10.33 2.03
N ALA A 44 -15.13 10.45 2.86
CA ALA A 44 -15.26 10.29 4.30
C ALA A 44 -15.97 11.48 4.96
N SER A 45 -16.76 11.19 5.97
CA SER A 45 -17.32 12.19 6.89
C SER A 45 -16.26 12.69 7.87
N ALA A 46 -16.48 13.87 8.43
CA ALA A 46 -15.56 14.45 9.42
C ALA A 46 -15.44 13.52 10.65
N GLY A 47 -14.18 13.15 11.01
CA GLY A 47 -13.90 12.26 12.14
C GLY A 47 -14.23 10.79 11.91
N GLN A 48 -14.59 10.36 10.70
CA GLN A 48 -14.89 8.94 10.40
C GLN A 48 -13.67 8.03 10.57
N PHE A 49 -12.49 8.52 10.26
CA PHE A 49 -11.21 7.81 10.42
C PHE A 49 -10.27 8.65 11.29
N PRO A 50 -10.46 8.69 12.61
CA PRO A 50 -9.74 9.62 13.50
C PRO A 50 -8.24 9.29 13.62
N TYR A 51 -7.84 8.11 13.17
CA TYR A 51 -6.42 7.68 13.10
C TYR A 51 -5.73 8.08 11.80
N GLN A 52 -6.48 8.55 10.78
CA GLN A 52 -5.89 8.91 9.49
C GLN A 52 -4.94 10.09 9.62
N VAL A 53 -3.75 9.96 9.06
CA VAL A 53 -2.71 10.98 9.04
C VAL A 53 -2.39 11.36 7.60
N GLY A 54 -2.28 12.67 7.33
CA GLY A 54 -1.73 13.19 6.09
C GLY A 54 -0.26 13.59 6.29
N LEU A 55 0.59 13.24 5.31
CA LEU A 55 2.03 13.50 5.35
C LEU A 55 2.43 14.34 4.14
N SER A 56 2.88 15.57 4.38
CA SER A 56 3.57 16.39 3.36
C SER A 56 5.08 16.20 3.53
N LEU A 57 5.70 15.59 2.55
CA LEU A 57 7.08 15.15 2.55
C LEU A 57 7.94 16.18 1.83
N LYS A 58 8.97 16.74 2.48
CA LYS A 58 9.91 17.66 1.86
C LYS A 58 11.17 16.92 1.39
N LEU A 59 11.30 16.75 0.07
CA LEU A 59 12.42 16.04 -0.53
C LEU A 59 13.60 17.00 -0.80
N SER A 60 13.31 18.21 -1.28
CA SER A 60 14.29 19.25 -1.55
C SER A 60 13.70 20.65 -1.31
N THR A 61 14.45 21.70 -1.59
CA THR A 61 13.95 23.08 -1.49
C THR A 61 12.73 23.32 -2.39
N PHE A 62 12.66 22.62 -3.54
CA PHE A 62 11.63 22.85 -4.58
C PHE A 62 10.73 21.63 -4.83
N SER A 63 10.96 20.52 -4.14
CA SER A 63 10.21 19.28 -4.35
C SER A 63 9.58 18.80 -3.04
N SER A 64 8.30 18.51 -3.12
CA SER A 64 7.53 17.89 -2.04
C SER A 64 6.59 16.83 -2.58
N ALA A 65 6.18 15.94 -1.69
CA ALA A 65 5.35 14.80 -1.99
C ALA A 65 4.25 14.63 -0.95
N TRP A 66 3.28 13.76 -1.21
CA TRP A 66 2.19 13.45 -0.31
C TRP A 66 2.07 11.94 -0.08
N CYS A 67 1.97 11.54 1.17
CA CYS A 67 1.64 10.19 1.61
C CYS A 67 0.54 10.21 2.67
N GLY A 68 0.00 9.05 2.95
CA GLY A 68 -0.81 8.76 4.12
C GLY A 68 0.02 8.17 5.26
N GLY A 69 -0.63 8.02 6.39
CA GLY A 69 -0.12 7.33 7.57
C GLY A 69 -1.24 7.07 8.55
N SER A 70 -0.93 6.48 9.68
CA SER A 70 -1.86 6.25 10.78
C SER A 70 -1.25 6.61 12.13
N LEU A 71 -2.05 7.17 13.01
CA LEU A 71 -1.67 7.41 14.40
C LEU A 71 -1.83 6.08 15.16
N ILE A 72 -0.75 5.54 15.72
CA ILE A 72 -0.75 4.29 16.50
C ILE A 72 -0.52 4.51 17.99
N GLY A 73 -0.30 5.74 18.39
CA GLY A 73 -0.09 6.19 19.76
C GLY A 73 0.01 7.70 19.79
N ASN A 74 -0.04 8.33 20.95
CA ASN A 74 -0.07 9.79 21.06
C ASN A 74 1.20 10.52 20.59
N GLN A 75 2.27 9.79 20.25
CA GLN A 75 3.54 10.33 19.74
C GLN A 75 4.06 9.60 18.50
N TRP A 76 3.30 8.64 17.94
CA TRP A 76 3.80 7.78 16.88
C TRP A 76 2.85 7.70 15.69
N VAL A 77 3.39 8.02 14.54
CA VAL A 77 2.74 7.80 13.24
C VAL A 77 3.44 6.65 12.52
N LEU A 78 2.65 5.73 12.01
CA LEU A 78 3.09 4.59 11.21
C LEU A 78 2.81 4.88 9.74
N THR A 79 3.80 4.63 8.86
CA THR A 79 3.71 4.84 7.42
C THR A 79 4.65 3.88 6.67
N ALA A 80 4.74 3.98 5.35
CA ALA A 80 5.65 3.20 4.52
C ALA A 80 7.07 3.79 4.51
N ALA A 81 8.09 2.93 4.35
CA ALA A 81 9.48 3.36 4.24
C ALA A 81 9.71 4.19 2.97
N HIS A 82 9.11 3.79 1.84
CA HIS A 82 9.25 4.52 0.58
C HIS A 82 8.72 5.97 0.66
N CYS A 83 7.82 6.28 1.59
CA CYS A 83 7.37 7.65 1.85
C CYS A 83 8.43 8.51 2.53
N THR A 84 9.25 7.92 3.38
CA THR A 84 10.15 8.66 4.29
C THR A 84 11.62 8.54 3.92
N ASP A 85 11.96 7.63 3.01
CA ASP A 85 13.33 7.45 2.52
C ASP A 85 13.80 8.71 1.76
N GLY A 86 14.96 9.25 2.19
CA GLY A 86 15.55 10.44 1.61
C GLY A 86 14.85 11.77 1.90
N VAL A 87 13.78 11.82 2.72
CA VAL A 87 13.10 13.08 3.06
C VAL A 87 13.93 13.94 4.02
N LYS A 88 13.78 15.25 3.92
CA LYS A 88 14.44 16.23 4.80
C LYS A 88 13.59 16.57 6.03
N SER A 89 12.29 16.67 5.83
CA SER A 89 11.32 16.91 6.90
C SER A 89 9.94 16.44 6.45
N VAL A 90 9.07 16.19 7.43
CA VAL A 90 7.69 15.78 7.22
C VAL A 90 6.76 16.71 8.00
N THR A 91 5.75 17.25 7.31
CA THR A 91 4.63 17.91 7.99
C THR A 91 3.49 16.92 8.13
N VAL A 92 3.10 16.67 9.37
CA VAL A 92 2.10 15.68 9.80
C VAL A 92 0.79 16.41 10.06
N TYR A 93 -0.30 15.99 9.43
CA TYR A 93 -1.64 16.57 9.58
C TYR A 93 -2.54 15.55 10.28
N LEU A 94 -3.08 15.91 11.43
CA LEU A 94 -3.95 15.07 12.27
C LEU A 94 -5.36 15.66 12.35
N GLY A 95 -6.39 14.81 12.35
CA GLY A 95 -7.79 15.20 12.42
C GLY A 95 -8.30 15.92 11.18
N ALA A 96 -7.65 15.73 10.02
CA ALA A 96 -8.04 16.32 8.75
C ALA A 96 -9.04 15.43 8.01
N THR A 97 -10.09 16.04 7.46
CA THR A 97 -10.92 15.43 6.40
C THR A 97 -10.66 16.16 5.07
N VAL A 98 -10.50 17.48 5.13
CA VAL A 98 -9.93 18.25 4.04
C VAL A 98 -8.41 18.26 4.21
N ARG A 99 -7.69 17.81 3.20
CA ARG A 99 -6.27 17.38 3.18
C ARG A 99 -5.29 18.20 4.03
N THR A 100 -5.34 19.51 4.01
CA THR A 100 -4.45 20.39 4.79
C THR A 100 -5.17 21.19 5.87
N SER A 101 -6.47 20.93 6.08
CA SER A 101 -7.28 21.54 7.13
C SER A 101 -7.33 20.62 8.34
N ALA A 102 -6.24 20.56 9.08
CA ALA A 102 -6.05 19.67 10.22
C ALA A 102 -6.38 20.33 11.56
N GLU A 103 -6.78 19.52 12.56
CA GLU A 103 -6.97 19.97 13.95
C GLU A 103 -5.61 20.19 14.63
N ALA A 104 -4.61 19.35 14.32
CA ALA A 104 -3.23 19.52 14.79
C ALA A 104 -2.24 19.28 13.64
N THR A 105 -1.15 20.05 13.63
CA THR A 105 -0.10 19.97 12.61
C THR A 105 1.27 20.04 13.29
N TYR A 106 2.16 19.11 12.92
CA TYR A 106 3.54 19.06 13.39
C TYR A 106 4.50 18.97 12.22
N THR A 107 5.63 19.63 12.29
CA THR A 107 6.73 19.45 11.34
C THR A 107 7.91 18.86 12.07
N VAL A 108 8.38 17.71 11.62
CA VAL A 108 9.50 16.95 12.18
C VAL A 108 10.61 16.80 11.13
N SER A 109 11.83 16.62 11.61
CA SER A 109 13.01 16.43 10.76
C SER A 109 13.23 14.93 10.47
N SER A 110 14.15 14.63 9.56
CA SER A 110 14.55 13.24 9.27
C SER A 110 15.13 12.51 10.50
N SER A 111 15.61 13.22 11.54
CA SER A 111 16.09 12.60 12.78
C SER A 111 14.97 11.99 13.65
N ASP A 112 13.73 12.37 13.40
CA ASP A 112 12.54 11.87 14.10
C ASP A 112 11.86 10.70 13.34
N ILE A 113 12.51 10.20 12.29
CA ILE A 113 12.02 9.12 11.43
C ILE A 113 12.85 7.87 11.65
N ILE A 114 12.19 6.73 11.84
CA ILE A 114 12.81 5.41 11.96
C ILE A 114 12.33 4.57 10.79
N ILE A 115 13.22 4.35 9.81
CA ILE A 115 12.98 3.45 8.68
C ILE A 115 13.46 2.05 9.08
N HIS A 116 12.77 1.00 8.65
CA HIS A 116 13.23 -0.37 8.89
C HIS A 116 14.63 -0.57 8.30
N ALA A 117 15.56 -1.12 9.09
CA ALA A 117 16.98 -1.22 8.70
C ALA A 117 17.19 -2.04 7.40
N ASP A 118 16.33 -3.04 7.16
CA ASP A 118 16.37 -3.90 5.97
C ASP A 118 15.41 -3.43 4.87
N TRP A 119 15.02 -2.15 4.86
CA TRP A 119 14.23 -1.58 3.76
C TRP A 119 14.99 -1.72 2.44
N ASP A 120 14.34 -2.28 1.43
CA ASP A 120 14.92 -2.46 0.08
C ASP A 120 13.94 -1.90 -0.97
N SER A 121 14.29 -0.74 -1.52
CA SER A 121 13.50 -0.05 -2.53
C SER A 121 13.42 -0.81 -3.86
N SER A 122 14.36 -1.71 -4.14
CA SER A 122 14.39 -2.50 -5.38
C SER A 122 13.40 -3.67 -5.36
N THR A 123 13.14 -4.23 -4.19
CA THR A 123 12.24 -5.37 -3.99
C THR A 123 11.00 -5.02 -3.17
N LEU A 124 10.89 -3.79 -2.68
CA LEU A 124 9.81 -3.28 -1.82
C LEU A 124 9.63 -4.08 -0.52
N LYS A 125 10.72 -4.72 -0.05
CA LYS A 125 10.71 -5.47 1.20
C LYS A 125 10.91 -4.54 2.38
N ASN A 126 10.24 -4.87 3.49
CA ASN A 126 10.30 -4.12 4.74
C ASN A 126 9.87 -2.64 4.56
N ASP A 127 8.84 -2.43 3.75
CA ASP A 127 8.29 -1.10 3.46
C ASP A 127 7.47 -0.58 4.64
N ILE A 128 8.17 -0.16 5.70
CA ILE A 128 7.59 0.32 6.95
C ILE A 128 8.50 1.35 7.60
N SER A 129 7.95 2.42 8.13
CA SER A 129 8.65 3.42 8.93
C SER A 129 7.75 4.04 10.00
N LEU A 130 8.38 4.62 11.00
CA LEU A 130 7.78 5.31 12.13
C LEU A 130 8.23 6.77 12.12
N ILE A 131 7.30 7.67 12.44
CA ILE A 131 7.59 9.09 12.63
C ILE A 131 7.24 9.45 14.06
N LYS A 132 8.22 9.93 14.82
CA LYS A 132 8.01 10.46 16.17
C LYS A 132 7.53 11.90 16.09
N ILE A 133 6.42 12.20 16.75
CA ILE A 133 5.84 13.54 16.83
C ILE A 133 5.77 14.01 18.28
N PRO A 134 5.63 15.32 18.57
CA PRO A 134 5.22 15.80 19.87
C PRO A 134 3.91 15.12 20.32
N SER A 135 3.75 14.94 21.64
CA SER A 135 2.55 14.30 22.19
C SER A 135 1.29 15.06 21.77
N VAL A 136 0.33 14.36 21.18
CA VAL A 136 -0.96 14.91 20.78
C VAL A 136 -2.05 14.52 21.78
N THR A 137 -2.96 15.45 22.05
CA THR A 137 -4.17 15.18 22.83
C THR A 137 -5.22 14.57 21.91
N TYR A 138 -5.80 13.45 22.30
CA TYR A 138 -6.90 12.82 21.56
C TYR A 138 -8.16 13.67 21.57
N SER A 139 -8.91 13.62 20.48
CA SER A 139 -10.20 14.28 20.29
C SER A 139 -11.16 13.34 19.53
N SER A 140 -12.35 13.82 19.22
CA SER A 140 -13.27 13.05 18.34
C SER A 140 -12.73 12.84 16.91
N LYS A 141 -11.70 13.61 16.49
CA LYS A 141 -11.09 13.54 15.16
C LYS A 141 -9.65 13.02 15.18
N ILE A 142 -9.05 12.87 16.37
CA ILE A 142 -7.67 12.40 16.55
C ILE A 142 -7.69 11.26 17.56
N GLN A 143 -7.50 10.03 17.10
CA GLN A 143 -7.42 8.82 17.93
C GLN A 143 -6.36 7.89 17.35
N ALA A 144 -5.72 7.08 18.20
CA ALA A 144 -4.88 6.00 17.70
C ALA A 144 -5.75 4.83 17.18
N VAL A 145 -5.26 4.17 16.12
CA VAL A 145 -5.81 2.88 15.67
C VAL A 145 -5.13 1.75 16.45
N GLU A 146 -5.89 0.71 16.76
CA GLU A 146 -5.35 -0.51 17.35
C GLU A 146 -4.59 -1.35 16.31
N LEU A 147 -3.51 -2.00 16.76
CA LEU A 147 -2.75 -2.98 15.99
C LEU A 147 -3.13 -4.41 16.44
N PRO A 148 -2.84 -5.44 15.64
CA PRO A 148 -3.03 -6.82 16.08
C PRO A 148 -2.26 -7.12 17.36
N ALA A 149 -2.86 -7.89 18.26
CA ALA A 149 -2.15 -8.36 19.45
C ALA A 149 -0.98 -9.30 19.06
N VAL A 150 0.13 -9.23 19.82
CA VAL A 150 1.27 -10.13 19.60
C VAL A 150 0.85 -11.57 19.88
N ALA A 151 1.07 -12.48 18.92
CA ALA A 151 0.66 -13.87 19.00
C ALA A 151 1.68 -14.80 18.33
N SER A 152 1.62 -16.08 18.65
CA SER A 152 2.50 -17.11 18.03
C SER A 152 2.13 -17.42 16.56
N SER A 153 0.93 -17.08 16.13
CA SER A 153 0.43 -17.26 14.76
C SER A 153 -0.67 -16.24 14.46
N TYR A 154 -0.79 -15.87 13.19
CA TYR A 154 -1.75 -14.86 12.75
C TYR A 154 -2.60 -15.38 11.61
N SER A 155 -3.85 -14.90 11.53
CA SER A 155 -4.70 -15.09 10.35
C SER A 155 -4.04 -14.49 9.11
N THR A 156 -4.30 -15.09 7.96
CA THR A 156 -3.97 -14.46 6.68
C THR A 156 -4.96 -13.35 6.33
N TYR A 157 -6.11 -13.32 6.99
CA TYR A 157 -7.27 -12.44 6.72
C TYR A 157 -7.88 -12.63 5.33
N ALA A 158 -7.45 -13.61 4.53
CA ALA A 158 -7.97 -13.83 3.18
C ALA A 158 -9.47 -14.12 3.21
N GLY A 159 -10.24 -13.41 2.39
CA GLY A 159 -11.69 -13.45 2.34
C GLY A 159 -12.40 -12.43 3.24
N GLU A 160 -11.67 -11.79 4.16
CA GLU A 160 -12.22 -10.71 4.98
C GLU A 160 -12.27 -9.38 4.22
N SER A 161 -13.11 -8.46 4.71
CA SER A 161 -13.18 -7.09 4.21
C SER A 161 -12.33 -6.16 5.05
N ALA A 162 -11.61 -5.26 4.38
CA ALA A 162 -10.83 -4.23 5.02
C ALA A 162 -11.07 -2.86 4.36
N ILE A 163 -10.89 -1.80 5.13
CA ILE A 163 -11.08 -0.42 4.71
C ILE A 163 -9.70 0.21 4.53
N ALA A 164 -9.44 0.74 3.34
CA ALA A 164 -8.34 1.65 3.09
C ALA A 164 -8.85 3.08 3.04
N SER A 165 -8.08 4.04 3.55
CA SER A 165 -8.42 5.47 3.53
C SER A 165 -7.22 6.34 3.18
N GLY A 166 -7.47 7.46 2.48
CA GLY A 166 -6.42 8.38 2.08
C GLY A 166 -6.91 9.49 1.16
N TRP A 167 -6.02 10.40 0.82
CA TRP A 167 -6.28 11.51 -0.11
C TRP A 167 -5.78 11.21 -1.53
N GLY A 168 -5.67 9.98 -1.78
CA GLY A 168 -5.23 9.47 -3.02
C GLY A 168 -6.04 9.83 -4.27
N LYS A 169 -5.51 9.51 -5.52
CA LYS A 169 -6.17 9.73 -6.85
C LYS A 169 -7.50 9.01 -6.95
N ILE A 170 -8.57 9.65 -7.42
CA ILE A 170 -9.88 9.03 -7.67
C ILE A 170 -10.00 8.41 -9.07
N SER A 171 -8.98 8.52 -9.91
CA SER A 171 -8.92 7.91 -11.25
C SER A 171 -7.49 7.90 -11.79
N ASP A 172 -7.19 7.03 -12.74
CA ASP A 172 -5.90 6.98 -13.45
C ASP A 172 -5.61 8.26 -14.28
N SER A 173 -6.64 9.00 -14.67
CA SER A 173 -6.50 10.22 -15.48
C SER A 173 -6.31 11.48 -14.66
N ALA A 174 -6.46 11.40 -13.38
CA ALA A 174 -6.37 12.60 -12.57
C ALA A 174 -4.91 13.06 -12.38
N THR A 175 -4.68 14.36 -12.29
CA THR A 175 -3.37 15.01 -12.27
C THR A 175 -2.88 15.39 -10.86
N SER A 176 -3.74 15.34 -9.84
CA SER A 176 -3.41 15.73 -8.46
C SER A 176 -4.15 14.90 -7.42
N VAL A 177 -3.68 14.87 -6.19
CA VAL A 177 -4.33 14.28 -5.01
C VAL A 177 -5.67 14.98 -4.72
N THR A 178 -6.64 14.25 -4.11
CA THR A 178 -7.92 14.85 -3.76
C THR A 178 -7.83 15.78 -2.55
N SER A 179 -8.73 16.75 -2.47
CA SER A 179 -8.83 17.61 -1.29
C SER A 179 -9.56 16.93 -0.13
N ASN A 180 -10.52 16.03 -0.42
CA ASN A 180 -11.31 15.37 0.59
C ASN A 180 -10.82 13.95 0.82
N LEU A 181 -10.76 13.52 2.09
CA LEU A 181 -10.43 12.15 2.48
C LEU A 181 -11.40 11.18 1.81
N GLN A 182 -10.86 10.14 1.17
CA GLN A 182 -11.60 9.07 0.54
C GLN A 182 -11.38 7.76 1.30
N TYR A 183 -12.29 6.82 1.13
CA TYR A 183 -12.12 5.46 1.63
C TYR A 183 -12.77 4.45 0.69
N ALA A 184 -12.35 3.20 0.79
CA ALA A 184 -12.98 2.08 0.10
C ALA A 184 -12.91 0.82 0.95
N THR A 185 -13.97 0.00 0.84
CA THR A 185 -13.99 -1.36 1.39
C THR A 185 -13.49 -2.32 0.32
N LEU A 186 -12.44 -3.07 0.66
CA LEU A 186 -11.70 -3.95 -0.24
C LEU A 186 -11.70 -5.37 0.32
N SER A 187 -11.79 -6.38 -0.55
CA SER A 187 -11.70 -7.78 -0.16
C SER A 187 -10.25 -8.26 -0.14
N ILE A 188 -9.80 -8.82 0.97
CA ILE A 188 -8.46 -9.38 1.11
C ILE A 188 -8.36 -10.68 0.31
N ILE A 189 -7.31 -10.81 -0.49
CA ILE A 189 -7.01 -12.00 -1.29
C ILE A 189 -5.77 -12.72 -0.75
N THR A 190 -5.60 -13.99 -1.13
CA THR A 190 -4.40 -14.74 -0.77
C THR A 190 -3.16 -14.21 -1.48
N ASN A 191 -2.00 -14.31 -0.84
CA ASN A 191 -0.72 -13.95 -1.47
C ASN A 191 -0.44 -14.79 -2.73
N THR A 192 -0.95 -16.03 -2.79
CA THR A 192 -0.87 -16.86 -4.01
C THR A 192 -1.58 -16.22 -5.19
N VAL A 193 -2.75 -15.63 -4.98
CA VAL A 193 -3.48 -14.90 -6.04
C VAL A 193 -2.73 -13.63 -6.42
N CYS A 194 -2.28 -12.85 -5.45
CA CYS A 194 -1.51 -11.62 -5.66
C CYS A 194 -0.20 -11.86 -6.42
N ALA A 195 0.54 -12.93 -6.06
CA ALA A 195 1.80 -13.31 -6.69
C ALA A 195 1.64 -13.76 -8.15
N ARG A 196 0.43 -14.08 -8.63
CA ARG A 196 0.20 -14.31 -10.07
C ARG A 196 0.41 -13.04 -10.88
N THR A 197 0.23 -11.88 -10.28
CA THR A 197 0.45 -10.57 -10.93
C THR A 197 1.90 -10.10 -10.76
N TYR A 198 2.43 -10.15 -9.53
CA TYR A 198 3.71 -9.49 -9.21
C TYR A 198 4.89 -10.45 -9.06
N GLY A 199 4.65 -11.77 -9.03
CA GLY A 199 5.67 -12.78 -8.77
C GLY A 199 5.93 -13.02 -7.28
N THR A 200 6.45 -14.20 -6.97
CA THR A 200 6.75 -14.65 -5.59
C THR A 200 8.01 -14.00 -4.99
N SER A 201 8.85 -13.38 -5.81
CA SER A 201 10.02 -12.62 -5.35
C SER A 201 9.63 -11.27 -4.72
N ILE A 202 8.50 -10.72 -5.14
CA ILE A 202 7.95 -9.44 -4.65
C ILE A 202 6.89 -9.69 -3.57
N VAL A 203 5.88 -10.54 -3.86
CA VAL A 203 4.82 -10.87 -2.90
C VAL A 203 5.29 -11.99 -2.00
N THR A 204 5.65 -11.62 -0.77
CA THR A 204 6.14 -12.52 0.28
C THR A 204 5.10 -12.67 1.41
N SER A 205 5.42 -13.44 2.45
CA SER A 205 4.58 -13.54 3.66
C SER A 205 4.39 -12.19 4.39
N SER A 206 5.33 -11.24 4.18
CA SER A 206 5.26 -9.89 4.77
C SER A 206 4.35 -8.92 4.00
N ASN A 207 3.66 -9.39 2.97
CA ASN A 207 2.66 -8.62 2.24
C ASN A 207 1.24 -9.12 2.55
N ILE A 208 0.27 -8.24 2.42
CA ILE A 208 -1.16 -8.54 2.39
C ILE A 208 -1.74 -7.82 1.18
N CYS A 209 -2.57 -8.51 0.41
CA CYS A 209 -3.11 -7.97 -0.84
C CYS A 209 -4.63 -7.91 -0.83
N VAL A 210 -5.16 -6.98 -1.59
CA VAL A 210 -6.61 -6.84 -1.78
C VAL A 210 -6.99 -6.93 -3.26
N SER A 211 -8.22 -7.36 -3.51
CA SER A 211 -8.83 -7.31 -4.85
C SER A 211 -9.21 -5.87 -5.18
N THR A 212 -8.97 -5.48 -6.42
CA THR A 212 -9.37 -4.18 -6.98
C THR A 212 -10.40 -4.35 -8.09
N THR A 213 -11.16 -5.43 -8.04
CA THR A 213 -12.24 -5.72 -9.02
C THR A 213 -13.21 -4.54 -9.07
N GLY A 214 -13.58 -4.13 -10.29
CA GLY A 214 -14.41 -2.93 -10.49
C GLY A 214 -13.63 -1.62 -10.47
N GLY A 215 -12.30 -1.65 -10.39
CA GLY A 215 -11.45 -0.47 -10.40
C GLY A 215 -11.44 0.29 -9.08
N VAL A 216 -11.89 -0.32 -7.98
CA VAL A 216 -11.82 0.24 -6.63
C VAL A 216 -10.46 -0.11 -6.03
N SER A 217 -9.59 0.87 -5.80
CA SER A 217 -8.22 0.62 -5.36
C SER A 217 -7.60 1.81 -4.66
N THR A 218 -6.62 1.56 -3.80
CA THR A 218 -5.64 2.58 -3.44
C THR A 218 -4.83 2.99 -4.67
N CYS A 219 -4.37 4.21 -4.68
CA CYS A 219 -3.57 4.76 -5.77
C CYS A 219 -2.53 5.72 -5.19
N ASN A 220 -1.70 6.35 -6.01
CA ASN A 220 -0.59 7.20 -5.57
C ASN A 220 -1.04 8.33 -4.58
N GLY A 221 -0.40 8.55 -3.40
CA GLY A 221 -0.71 9.41 -2.23
C GLY A 221 -1.58 8.76 -1.18
N ASP A 222 -2.10 7.54 -1.44
CA ASP A 222 -2.56 6.63 -0.39
C ASP A 222 -1.39 5.85 0.23
N SER A 223 -0.21 5.89 -0.40
CA SER A 223 1.04 5.30 0.07
C SER A 223 1.25 5.53 1.56
N GLY A 224 1.58 4.48 2.30
CA GLY A 224 1.75 4.51 3.75
C GLY A 224 0.46 4.63 4.56
N GLY A 225 -0.69 4.84 3.91
CA GLY A 225 -2.00 4.90 4.56
C GLY A 225 -2.46 3.54 5.10
N PRO A 226 -3.43 3.53 6.03
CA PRO A 226 -3.86 2.33 6.74
C PRO A 226 -4.76 1.41 5.89
N LEU A 227 -4.63 0.10 6.15
CA LEU A 227 -5.61 -0.93 5.82
C LEU A 227 -6.15 -1.51 7.13
N VAL A 228 -7.43 -1.32 7.39
CA VAL A 228 -8.08 -1.62 8.67
C VAL A 228 -9.17 -2.67 8.47
N LEU A 229 -9.22 -3.71 9.29
CA LEU A 229 -10.29 -4.72 9.23
C LEU A 229 -11.66 -4.06 9.47
N ALA A 230 -12.60 -4.29 8.57
CA ALA A 230 -13.95 -3.74 8.68
C ALA A 230 -14.72 -4.31 9.88
N SER A 231 -14.39 -5.53 10.31
CA SER A 231 -15.06 -6.22 11.40
C SER A 231 -14.64 -5.75 12.79
N SER A 232 -13.36 -5.34 12.96
CA SER A 232 -12.78 -5.05 14.29
C SER A 232 -12.22 -3.65 14.46
N GLY A 233 -11.93 -2.93 13.35
CA GLY A 233 -11.23 -1.65 13.42
C GLY A 233 -9.71 -1.76 13.64
N VAL A 234 -9.16 -2.96 13.62
CA VAL A 234 -7.73 -3.21 13.81
C VAL A 234 -6.98 -3.00 12.50
N GLN A 235 -5.90 -2.23 12.53
CA GLN A 235 -5.06 -2.01 11.37
C GLN A 235 -4.15 -3.20 11.11
N ILE A 236 -4.22 -3.76 9.89
CA ILE A 236 -3.49 -4.96 9.48
C ILE A 236 -2.48 -4.72 8.36
N GLY A 237 -2.50 -3.54 7.75
CA GLY A 237 -1.61 -3.24 6.63
C GLY A 237 -1.31 -1.76 6.45
N LEU A 238 -0.28 -1.49 5.62
CA LEU A 238 0.11 -0.17 5.11
C LEU A 238 0.13 -0.21 3.60
N THR A 239 -0.45 0.76 2.94
CA THR A 239 -0.40 0.89 1.47
C THR A 239 1.05 0.94 0.98
N SER A 240 1.46 -0.02 0.16
CA SER A 240 2.84 -0.17 -0.31
C SER A 240 2.94 0.02 -1.82
N PHE A 241 2.35 -0.87 -2.63
CA PHE A 241 2.46 -0.79 -4.09
C PHE A 241 1.21 -1.29 -4.83
N GLY A 242 1.11 -0.91 -6.09
CA GLY A 242 0.13 -1.36 -7.05
C GLY A 242 0.74 -1.61 -8.43
N ALA A 243 -0.09 -1.82 -9.44
CA ALA A 243 0.39 -2.04 -10.80
C ALA A 243 0.68 -0.72 -11.52
N SER A 244 1.82 -0.65 -12.21
CA SER A 244 2.20 0.49 -13.07
C SER A 244 1.21 0.78 -14.20
N ALA A 245 0.40 -0.22 -14.58
CA ALA A 245 -0.64 -0.09 -15.61
C ALA A 245 -1.79 0.83 -15.20
N GLY A 246 -1.91 1.17 -13.93
CA GLY A 246 -2.95 2.03 -13.36
C GLY A 246 -3.70 1.38 -12.21
N CYS A 247 -4.25 2.22 -11.34
CA CYS A 247 -4.94 1.81 -10.12
C CYS A 247 -6.31 1.19 -10.40
N ALA A 248 -7.02 1.67 -11.42
CA ALA A 248 -8.37 1.23 -11.80
C ALA A 248 -8.40 0.03 -12.77
N LYS A 249 -7.26 -0.64 -13.00
CA LYS A 249 -7.13 -1.72 -14.00
C LYS A 249 -7.47 -3.11 -13.48
N GLY A 250 -7.86 -3.24 -12.21
CA GLY A 250 -8.24 -4.54 -11.63
C GLY A 250 -7.07 -5.41 -11.19
N TYR A 251 -5.83 -4.91 -11.22
CA TYR A 251 -4.68 -5.59 -10.64
C TYR A 251 -4.68 -5.46 -9.12
N PRO A 252 -4.31 -6.50 -8.35
CA PRO A 252 -4.29 -6.42 -6.89
C PRO A 252 -3.51 -5.20 -6.36
N ALA A 253 -3.97 -4.60 -5.27
CA ALA A 253 -3.16 -3.65 -4.50
C ALA A 253 -2.48 -4.39 -3.34
N ALA A 254 -1.21 -4.05 -3.08
CA ALA A 254 -0.38 -4.71 -2.09
C ALA A 254 -0.02 -3.75 -0.94
N PHE A 255 -0.03 -4.31 0.26
CA PHE A 255 0.23 -3.63 1.52
C PHE A 255 1.33 -4.35 2.28
N THR A 256 2.07 -3.64 3.11
CA THR A 256 2.94 -4.22 4.13
C THR A 256 2.08 -4.85 5.21
N ARG A 257 2.27 -6.15 5.52
CA ARG A 257 1.51 -6.89 6.53
C ARG A 257 2.02 -6.56 7.92
N LEU A 258 1.23 -5.90 8.75
CA LEU A 258 1.68 -5.43 10.07
C LEU A 258 2.00 -6.56 11.05
N THR A 259 1.34 -7.71 10.96
CA THR A 259 1.66 -8.87 11.84
C THR A 259 3.08 -9.39 11.66
N SER A 260 3.77 -9.02 10.59
CA SER A 260 5.19 -9.34 10.39
C SER A 260 6.15 -8.38 11.09
N TYR A 261 5.65 -7.26 11.63
CA TYR A 261 6.48 -6.17 12.17
C TYR A 261 6.07 -5.71 13.57
N LEU A 262 5.19 -6.44 14.27
CA LEU A 262 4.70 -6.03 15.59
C LEU A 262 5.83 -5.92 16.62
N ASP A 263 6.78 -6.86 16.61
CA ASP A 263 7.95 -6.81 17.49
C ASP A 263 8.85 -5.60 17.18
N TRP A 264 9.02 -5.27 15.89
CA TRP A 264 9.78 -4.09 15.47
C TRP A 264 9.08 -2.79 15.91
N ILE A 265 7.75 -2.71 15.78
CA ILE A 265 6.96 -1.57 16.26
C ILE A 265 7.10 -1.45 17.78
N GLN A 266 6.91 -2.52 18.52
CA GLN A 266 7.03 -2.54 19.97
C GLN A 266 8.42 -2.11 20.43
N THR A 267 9.48 -2.63 19.81
CA THR A 267 10.86 -2.30 20.14
C THR A 267 11.15 -0.81 19.99
N ASN A 268 10.62 -0.15 18.96
CA ASN A 268 10.90 1.25 18.66
C ASN A 268 9.96 2.23 19.35
N THR A 269 8.74 1.81 19.70
CA THR A 269 7.69 2.72 20.21
C THR A 269 7.24 2.40 21.63
N GLY A 270 7.46 1.17 22.10
CA GLY A 270 6.85 0.62 23.31
C GLY A 270 5.37 0.26 23.16
N ILE A 271 4.79 0.38 21.97
CA ILE A 271 3.37 0.07 21.70
C ILE A 271 3.20 -1.41 21.41
N SER A 272 2.29 -2.05 22.13
CA SER A 272 1.81 -3.44 21.89
C SER A 272 0.37 -3.57 22.37
N TYR A 273 -0.38 -4.46 21.77
CA TYR A 273 -1.79 -4.75 22.07
C TYR A 273 -1.97 -6.21 22.45
#